data_12c6258321b6d4a622382d545ffa9c4c
#
_entry.id   12c6258321b6d4a622382d545ffa9c4c
#
_cell.length_a   1.000
_cell.length_b   1.000
_cell.length_c   1.000
_cell.angle_alpha   90.00
_cell.angle_beta   90.00
_cell.angle_gamma   90.00
#
_symmetry.space_group_name_H-M   'P 1'
#
loop_
_entity.id
_entity.type
_entity.pdbx_description
1 polymer ?
#
loop_
_entity_poly.entity_id
_entity_poly.type
_entity_poly.pdbx_seq_one_letter_code
_entity_poly.pdbx_strand_id
1 'polypeptide(L)'
;MHAHPDDETIGNGATMAACVAVGVQVTLLTCTLGEEGEVLVPELAQLAADQADQLGGYRIGELAAAMSALGVTDWRFLGGAGRYRDSGMMGTPANDAPRAFWRADLAEAVDAAVAVVREVRPQVLVTYDEFGGYGHPDHIQAHRVAMAAVDAAADPTHRPDLGPAWTVAKVYWNAMPRSVVQQGIAAMAALGEASPFESLGDLDEVPFVVPDDVVTTVVDASAHAARKDAAMRAHRTQMTVDGPFFALSNNLGQQVLATEHYRLVRGVRGPAGSGRRAGRTTCSPGSPSERTAAAGLGGRRRRRLRLARARGGPLVALAARRHPGADLDRGRRRRQRAA
;
A
#
# COMPACT_ATOMS: atom_id res chain seq x y z
N MET A 1 -2.14 8.01 -0.37
CA MET A 1 -0.97 8.37 0.46
C MET A 1 -0.33 7.09 0.97
N HIS A 2 0.97 6.93 0.72
CA HIS A 2 1.74 5.72 1.03
C HIS A 2 3.02 6.05 1.77
N ALA A 3 3.57 5.07 2.50
CA ALA A 3 4.77 5.25 3.32
C ALA A 3 6.04 5.26 2.47
N HIS A 4 6.19 4.27 1.58
CA HIS A 4 7.41 4.02 0.82
C HIS A 4 7.14 3.95 -0.68
N PRO A 5 8.15 4.20 -1.53
CA PRO A 5 8.06 3.86 -2.95
C PRO A 5 7.93 2.34 -3.13
N ASP A 6 6.86 1.85 -3.72
CA ASP A 6 6.42 0.49 -4.04
C ASP A 6 5.04 0.13 -3.44
N ASP A 7 4.71 0.62 -2.24
CA ASP A 7 3.42 0.39 -1.58
C ASP A 7 2.23 0.75 -2.48
N GLU A 8 2.35 1.89 -3.19
CA GLU A 8 1.32 2.38 -4.09
C GLU A 8 1.06 1.40 -5.24
N THR A 9 2.12 0.80 -5.75
CA THR A 9 2.04 -0.14 -6.87
C THR A 9 1.48 -1.47 -6.41
N ILE A 10 1.92 -1.99 -5.25
CA ILE A 10 1.44 -3.24 -4.67
C ILE A 10 -0.06 -3.14 -4.35
N GLY A 11 -0.46 -2.11 -3.60
CA GLY A 11 -1.81 -1.96 -3.07
C GLY A 11 -2.83 -1.35 -4.03
N ASN A 12 -2.40 -0.45 -4.95
CA ASN A 12 -3.29 0.42 -5.71
C ASN A 12 -2.91 0.60 -7.18
N GLY A 13 -1.85 -0.05 -7.66
CA GLY A 13 -1.30 0.19 -9.00
C GLY A 13 -2.31 -0.01 -10.11
N ALA A 14 -3.13 -1.07 -10.05
CA ALA A 14 -4.14 -1.34 -11.05
C ALA A 14 -5.29 -0.30 -11.01
N THR A 15 -5.74 0.09 -9.82
CA THR A 15 -6.75 1.15 -9.61
C THR A 15 -6.24 2.50 -10.12
N MET A 16 -4.99 2.87 -9.81
CA MET A 16 -4.39 4.11 -10.30
C MET A 16 -4.37 4.14 -11.83
N ALA A 17 -3.90 3.07 -12.48
CA ALA A 17 -3.88 2.95 -13.93
C ALA A 17 -5.28 3.00 -14.56
N ALA A 18 -6.28 2.36 -13.93
CA ALA A 18 -7.67 2.41 -14.37
C ALA A 18 -8.26 3.81 -14.26
N CYS A 19 -8.00 4.51 -13.15
CA CYS A 19 -8.44 5.90 -12.96
C CYS A 19 -7.84 6.83 -14.01
N VAL A 20 -6.54 6.75 -14.26
CA VAL A 20 -5.86 7.55 -15.29
C VAL A 20 -6.43 7.27 -16.69
N ALA A 21 -6.71 6.01 -17.01
CA ALA A 21 -7.23 5.60 -18.32
C ALA A 21 -8.60 6.21 -18.63
N VAL A 22 -9.40 6.56 -17.61
CA VAL A 22 -10.70 7.23 -17.77
C VAL A 22 -10.64 8.72 -17.52
N GLY A 23 -9.43 9.31 -17.45
CA GLY A 23 -9.23 10.76 -17.30
C GLY A 23 -9.38 11.28 -15.87
N VAL A 24 -9.40 10.42 -14.86
CA VAL A 24 -9.36 10.84 -13.46
C VAL A 24 -7.94 11.25 -13.10
N GLN A 25 -7.81 12.41 -12.48
CA GLN A 25 -6.54 12.89 -11.97
C GLN A 25 -6.13 12.09 -10.74
N VAL A 26 -4.92 11.53 -10.75
CA VAL A 26 -4.34 10.77 -9.65
C VAL A 26 -3.10 11.50 -9.15
N THR A 27 -3.06 11.79 -7.85
CA THR A 27 -1.89 12.32 -7.16
C THR A 27 -1.39 11.28 -6.16
N LEU A 28 -0.13 10.89 -6.27
CA LEU A 28 0.53 10.06 -5.27
C LEU A 28 1.28 10.95 -4.28
N LEU A 29 1.10 10.70 -2.98
CA LEU A 29 1.88 11.30 -1.90
C LEU A 29 2.59 10.19 -1.13
N THR A 30 3.92 10.13 -1.24
CA THR A 30 4.78 9.16 -0.55
C THR A 30 5.49 9.82 0.63
N CYS A 31 5.58 9.17 1.78
CA CYS A 31 6.07 9.82 3.00
C CYS A 31 7.58 9.84 3.11
N THR A 32 8.26 8.75 2.77
CA THR A 32 9.72 8.58 2.87
C THR A 32 10.31 8.14 1.53
N LEU A 33 11.62 7.97 1.49
CA LEU A 33 12.29 7.42 0.30
C LEU A 33 12.50 5.90 0.40
N GLY A 34 12.10 5.27 1.52
CA GLY A 34 12.29 3.85 1.76
C GLY A 34 13.75 3.45 1.94
N GLU A 35 14.50 4.24 2.69
CA GLU A 35 15.96 4.12 2.85
C GLU A 35 16.40 2.85 3.56
N GLU A 36 15.53 2.29 4.43
CA GLU A 36 15.81 1.08 5.22
C GLU A 36 15.42 -0.22 4.50
N GLY A 37 14.94 -0.14 3.26
CA GLY A 37 14.61 -1.31 2.44
C GLY A 37 15.81 -2.19 2.17
N GLU A 38 15.61 -3.51 2.13
CA GLU A 38 16.64 -4.46 1.71
C GLU A 38 16.86 -4.38 0.20
N VAL A 39 18.14 -4.43 -0.23
CA VAL A 39 18.48 -4.36 -1.66
C VAL A 39 18.55 -5.76 -2.25
N LEU A 40 17.57 -6.13 -3.08
CA LEU A 40 17.48 -7.46 -3.70
C LEU A 40 18.46 -7.66 -4.87
N VAL A 41 19.02 -6.60 -5.41
CA VAL A 41 19.94 -6.62 -6.56
C VAL A 41 21.36 -6.64 -6.06
N PRO A 42 22.12 -7.75 -6.20
CA PRO A 42 23.47 -7.88 -5.62
C PRO A 42 24.44 -6.80 -6.08
N GLU A 43 24.35 -6.35 -7.33
CA GLU A 43 25.21 -5.31 -7.91
C GLU A 43 24.94 -3.92 -7.31
N LEU A 44 23.81 -3.76 -6.61
CA LEU A 44 23.39 -2.52 -5.95
C LEU A 44 23.46 -2.61 -4.43
N ALA A 45 23.97 -3.71 -3.86
CA ALA A 45 24.03 -3.93 -2.42
C ALA A 45 24.70 -2.77 -1.65
N GLN A 46 25.63 -2.06 -2.30
CA GLN A 46 26.30 -0.89 -1.71
C GLN A 46 25.35 0.28 -1.41
N LEU A 47 24.13 0.30 -1.99
CA LEU A 47 23.15 1.36 -1.73
C LEU A 47 22.47 1.23 -0.37
N ALA A 48 22.53 0.06 0.28
CA ALA A 48 21.85 -0.23 1.52
C ALA A 48 22.17 0.77 2.64
N ALA A 49 21.24 0.92 3.59
CA ALA A 49 21.35 1.88 4.70
C ALA A 49 22.60 1.66 5.58
N ASP A 50 23.00 0.40 5.75
CA ASP A 50 24.21 0.00 6.51
C ASP A 50 25.51 0.05 5.69
N GLN A 51 25.43 0.45 4.41
CA GLN A 51 26.57 0.61 3.50
C GLN A 51 26.75 2.09 3.14
N ALA A 52 26.45 2.50 1.90
CA ALA A 52 26.58 3.89 1.46
C ALA A 52 25.39 4.77 1.78
N ASP A 53 24.28 4.20 2.25
CA ASP A 53 23.02 4.91 2.58
C ASP A 53 22.49 5.77 1.41
N GLN A 54 22.47 5.19 0.22
CA GLN A 54 22.03 5.88 -1.01
C GLN A 54 20.79 5.28 -1.65
N LEU A 55 20.20 4.24 -1.04
CA LEU A 55 19.03 3.54 -1.56
C LEU A 55 17.87 4.49 -1.81
N GLY A 56 17.56 5.39 -0.87
CA GLY A 56 16.45 6.34 -0.99
C GLY A 56 16.57 7.20 -2.25
N GLY A 57 17.77 7.70 -2.56
CA GLY A 57 18.02 8.46 -3.79
C GLY A 57 17.77 7.64 -5.06
N TYR A 58 18.17 6.36 -5.05
CA TYR A 58 17.94 5.43 -6.15
C TYR A 58 16.44 5.13 -6.35
N ARG A 59 15.70 4.91 -5.27
CA ARG A 59 14.26 4.61 -5.29
C ARG A 59 13.40 5.76 -5.82
N ILE A 60 13.87 7.01 -5.79
CA ILE A 60 13.20 8.11 -6.50
C ILE A 60 13.09 7.81 -8.00
N GLY A 61 14.15 7.27 -8.60
CA GLY A 61 14.14 6.87 -10.02
C GLY A 61 13.23 5.67 -10.29
N GLU A 62 13.18 4.70 -9.38
CA GLU A 62 12.26 3.56 -9.46
C GLU A 62 10.80 4.01 -9.37
N LEU A 63 10.47 4.88 -8.43
CA LEU A 63 9.13 5.47 -8.30
C LEU A 63 8.74 6.26 -9.56
N ALA A 64 9.64 7.08 -10.12
CA ALA A 64 9.38 7.82 -11.35
C ALA A 64 9.05 6.87 -12.52
N ALA A 65 9.79 5.76 -12.66
CA ALA A 65 9.54 4.75 -13.67
C ALA A 65 8.21 4.02 -13.44
N ALA A 66 7.88 3.67 -12.19
CA ALA A 66 6.62 3.06 -11.82
C ALA A 66 5.43 3.98 -12.13
N MET A 67 5.51 5.26 -11.76
CA MET A 67 4.46 6.25 -12.05
C MET A 67 4.28 6.46 -13.56
N SER A 68 5.37 6.46 -14.32
CA SER A 68 5.31 6.50 -15.79
C SER A 68 4.58 5.29 -16.36
N ALA A 69 4.83 4.08 -15.85
CA ALA A 69 4.16 2.86 -16.29
C ALA A 69 2.64 2.90 -15.99
N LEU A 70 2.25 3.43 -14.83
CA LEU A 70 0.84 3.61 -14.45
C LEU A 70 0.17 4.78 -15.18
N GLY A 71 0.95 5.71 -15.74
CA GLY A 71 0.48 6.94 -16.37
C GLY A 71 0.16 8.05 -15.38
N VAL A 72 0.66 7.97 -14.14
CA VAL A 72 0.51 8.99 -13.11
C VAL A 72 1.56 10.06 -13.29
N THR A 73 1.14 11.32 -13.43
CA THR A 73 2.03 12.47 -13.69
C THR A 73 2.25 13.35 -12.47
N ASP A 74 1.37 13.28 -11.46
CA ASP A 74 1.50 14.02 -10.21
C ASP A 74 1.85 13.06 -9.08
N TRP A 75 3.12 13.07 -8.68
CA TRP A 75 3.62 12.31 -7.55
C TRP A 75 4.61 13.14 -6.74
N ARG A 76 4.52 13.05 -5.43
CA ARG A 76 5.18 13.96 -4.51
C ARG A 76 5.64 13.21 -3.27
N PHE A 77 6.67 13.77 -2.60
CA PHE A 77 7.06 13.34 -1.27
C PHE A 77 6.52 14.30 -0.21
N LEU A 78 6.06 13.78 0.91
CA LEU A 78 5.51 14.55 2.03
C LEU A 78 6.56 15.52 2.59
N GLY A 79 6.28 16.82 2.51
CA GLY A 79 7.21 17.87 2.93
C GLY A 79 8.45 18.02 2.05
N GLY A 80 8.51 17.31 0.90
CA GLY A 80 9.65 17.24 -0.02
C GLY A 80 10.48 15.96 0.15
N ALA A 81 11.21 15.59 -0.92
CA ALA A 81 12.01 14.37 -0.94
C ALA A 81 13.05 14.35 0.20
N GLY A 82 13.05 13.29 1.01
CA GLY A 82 13.97 13.11 2.14
C GLY A 82 13.68 14.00 3.36
N ARG A 83 12.50 14.67 3.42
CA ARG A 83 12.08 15.35 4.65
C ARG A 83 12.01 14.38 5.82
N TYR A 84 11.37 13.25 5.59
CA TYR A 84 11.29 12.15 6.54
C TYR A 84 12.09 10.96 6.00
N ARG A 85 12.74 10.24 6.92
CA ARG A 85 13.48 9.01 6.64
C ARG A 85 12.62 7.80 6.97
N ASP A 86 12.77 6.75 6.22
CA ASP A 86 12.22 5.44 6.54
C ASP A 86 12.64 5.02 7.95
N SER A 87 11.69 4.57 8.73
CA SER A 87 11.89 4.19 10.14
C SER A 87 12.33 2.74 10.31
N GLY A 88 12.36 1.96 9.25
CA GLY A 88 12.56 0.52 9.30
C GLY A 88 11.43 -0.21 10.04
N MET A 89 11.55 -1.50 10.20
CA MET A 89 10.58 -2.32 10.92
C MET A 89 10.49 -1.93 12.40
N MET A 90 9.31 -2.14 13.00
CA MET A 90 9.07 -1.82 14.41
C MET A 90 10.10 -2.51 15.31
N GLY A 91 10.72 -1.73 16.21
CA GLY A 91 11.72 -2.20 17.17
C GLY A 91 13.15 -2.22 16.62
N THR A 92 13.41 -1.76 15.40
CA THR A 92 14.76 -1.60 14.86
C THR A 92 15.39 -0.27 15.33
N PRO A 93 16.74 -0.15 15.33
CA PRO A 93 17.41 1.10 15.68
C PRO A 93 17.04 2.27 14.76
N ALA A 94 16.62 2.02 13.52
CA ALA A 94 16.18 3.04 12.58
C ALA A 94 14.95 3.82 13.08
N ASN A 95 14.13 3.22 13.96
CA ASN A 95 13.00 3.93 14.58
C ASN A 95 13.44 5.16 15.39
N ASP A 96 14.67 5.17 15.88
CA ASP A 96 15.22 6.24 16.70
C ASP A 96 16.06 7.25 15.89
N ALA A 97 16.17 7.09 14.58
CA ALA A 97 16.87 8.03 13.72
C ALA A 97 16.24 9.44 13.78
N PRO A 98 17.02 10.53 13.73
CA PRO A 98 16.50 11.90 13.95
C PRO A 98 15.39 12.33 12.97
N ARG A 99 15.39 11.79 11.76
CA ARG A 99 14.39 12.08 10.72
C ARG A 99 13.42 10.93 10.47
N ALA A 100 13.45 9.87 11.31
CA ALA A 100 12.54 8.75 11.17
C ALA A 100 11.09 9.25 11.15
N PHE A 101 10.32 8.83 10.16
CA PHE A 101 8.94 9.29 9.98
C PHE A 101 8.05 8.90 11.17
N TRP A 102 8.33 7.75 11.79
CA TRP A 102 7.68 7.31 13.02
C TRP A 102 7.79 8.32 14.17
N ARG A 103 8.89 9.08 14.22
CA ARG A 103 9.15 10.10 15.26
C ARG A 103 8.81 11.52 14.81
N ALA A 104 8.35 11.70 13.59
CA ALA A 104 7.99 13.03 13.10
C ALA A 104 6.95 13.69 13.99
N ASP A 105 7.07 14.99 14.19
CA ASP A 105 6.00 15.78 14.79
C ASP A 105 4.74 15.62 13.91
N LEU A 106 3.69 15.09 14.56
CA LEU A 106 2.46 14.77 13.85
C LEU A 106 1.81 16.03 13.28
N ALA A 107 1.85 17.15 14.00
CA ALA A 107 1.23 18.39 13.53
C ALA A 107 1.96 18.94 12.31
N GLU A 108 3.30 18.90 12.29
CA GLU A 108 4.10 19.31 11.13
C GLU A 108 3.80 18.41 9.91
N ALA A 109 3.78 17.10 10.10
CA ALA A 109 3.49 16.17 9.02
C ALA A 109 2.05 16.32 8.49
N VAL A 110 1.10 16.59 9.38
CA VAL A 110 -0.30 16.90 9.02
C VAL A 110 -0.37 18.19 8.21
N ASP A 111 0.30 19.26 8.62
CA ASP A 111 0.32 20.53 7.88
C ASP A 111 0.88 20.36 6.47
N ALA A 112 1.94 19.56 6.31
CA ALA A 112 2.50 19.24 5.00
C ALA A 112 1.48 18.48 4.11
N ALA A 113 0.72 17.55 4.69
CA ALA A 113 -0.33 16.82 3.99
C ALA A 113 -1.54 17.72 3.68
N VAL A 114 -1.94 18.62 4.60
CA VAL A 114 -3.02 19.61 4.39
C VAL A 114 -2.71 20.52 3.21
N ALA A 115 -1.47 20.97 3.08
CA ALA A 115 -1.06 21.78 1.92
C ALA A 115 -1.35 21.07 0.60
N VAL A 116 -0.99 19.79 0.51
CA VAL A 116 -1.26 18.96 -0.69
C VAL A 116 -2.75 18.74 -0.88
N VAL A 117 -3.51 18.38 0.16
CA VAL A 117 -4.96 18.15 0.08
C VAL A 117 -5.69 19.41 -0.40
N ARG A 118 -5.34 20.59 0.11
CA ARG A 118 -5.99 21.85 -0.28
C ARG A 118 -5.61 22.31 -1.68
N GLU A 119 -4.39 22.02 -2.12
CA GLU A 119 -3.95 22.28 -3.49
C GLU A 119 -4.64 21.37 -4.49
N VAL A 120 -4.56 20.03 -4.26
CA VAL A 120 -5.07 19.00 -5.18
C VAL A 120 -6.60 18.91 -5.15
N ARG A 121 -7.22 19.18 -4.00
CA ARG A 121 -8.68 19.09 -3.75
C ARG A 121 -9.26 17.72 -4.12
N PRO A 122 -8.73 16.64 -3.58
CA PRO A 122 -9.16 15.30 -3.94
C PRO A 122 -10.58 15.02 -3.42
N GLN A 123 -11.41 14.36 -4.23
CA GLN A 123 -12.70 13.84 -3.81
C GLN A 123 -12.55 12.52 -3.04
N VAL A 124 -11.50 11.78 -3.33
CA VAL A 124 -11.19 10.47 -2.74
C VAL A 124 -9.76 10.47 -2.24
N LEU A 125 -9.55 9.99 -1.03
CA LEU A 125 -8.23 9.70 -0.47
C LEU A 125 -8.15 8.21 -0.13
N VAL A 126 -7.03 7.58 -0.46
CA VAL A 126 -6.73 6.18 -0.13
C VAL A 126 -5.47 6.13 0.72
N THR A 127 -5.49 5.35 1.81
CA THR A 127 -4.35 5.11 2.69
C THR A 127 -4.46 3.74 3.37
N TYR A 128 -3.63 3.46 4.35
CA TYR A 128 -3.68 2.23 5.17
C TYR A 128 -4.79 2.28 6.23
N ASP A 129 -5.06 1.15 6.86
CA ASP A 129 -5.81 1.07 8.11
C ASP A 129 -4.99 1.58 9.31
N GLU A 130 -5.60 1.58 10.50
CA GLU A 130 -4.97 2.05 11.74
C GLU A 130 -3.76 1.24 12.19
N PHE A 131 -3.64 -0.01 11.74
CA PHE A 131 -2.51 -0.87 12.01
C PHE A 131 -1.42 -0.79 10.93
N GLY A 132 -1.66 -0.03 9.84
CA GLY A 132 -0.72 0.07 8.71
C GLY A 132 -0.59 -1.23 7.93
N GLY A 133 -1.66 -2.03 7.88
CA GLY A 133 -1.67 -3.35 7.26
C GLY A 133 -0.94 -4.38 8.12
N TYR A 134 0.37 -4.41 8.10
CA TYR A 134 1.19 -5.41 8.80
C TYR A 134 2.02 -4.87 9.98
N GLY A 135 1.76 -3.64 10.42
CA GLY A 135 2.39 -3.07 11.61
C GLY A 135 3.71 -2.34 11.37
N HIS A 136 4.02 -1.98 10.12
CA HIS A 136 5.16 -1.12 9.84
C HIS A 136 4.94 0.27 10.47
N PRO A 137 5.89 0.84 11.23
CA PRO A 137 5.69 2.12 11.92
C PRO A 137 5.33 3.26 10.96
N ASP A 138 5.94 3.31 9.78
CA ASP A 138 5.67 4.35 8.80
C ASP A 138 4.29 4.21 8.14
N HIS A 139 3.77 2.98 7.99
CA HIS A 139 2.41 2.77 7.51
C HIS A 139 1.37 3.26 8.53
N ILE A 140 1.62 2.98 9.83
CA ILE A 140 0.78 3.47 10.93
C ILE A 140 0.85 5.00 10.96
N GLN A 141 2.04 5.59 10.80
CA GLN A 141 2.20 7.04 10.80
C GLN A 141 1.57 7.68 9.57
N ALA A 142 1.70 7.08 8.38
CA ALA A 142 1.03 7.55 7.17
C ALA A 142 -0.50 7.55 7.31
N HIS A 143 -1.07 6.49 7.96
CA HIS A 143 -2.48 6.48 8.33
C HIS A 143 -2.84 7.64 9.26
N ARG A 144 -2.09 7.85 10.36
CA ARG A 144 -2.34 8.91 11.33
C ARG A 144 -2.32 10.29 10.68
N VAL A 145 -1.30 10.55 9.86
CA VAL A 145 -1.15 11.82 9.14
C VAL A 145 -2.29 12.01 8.13
N ALA A 146 -2.62 10.98 7.34
CA ALA A 146 -3.69 11.06 6.34
C ALA A 146 -5.05 11.35 6.97
N MET A 147 -5.40 10.64 8.04
CA MET A 147 -6.70 10.80 8.71
C MET A 147 -6.82 12.17 9.38
N ALA A 148 -5.77 12.63 10.06
CA ALA A 148 -5.73 13.96 10.67
C ALA A 148 -5.73 15.09 9.62
N ALA A 149 -5.01 14.90 8.50
CA ALA A 149 -4.98 15.87 7.41
C ALA A 149 -6.34 16.05 6.71
N VAL A 150 -7.14 14.98 6.60
CA VAL A 150 -8.52 15.07 6.07
C VAL A 150 -9.39 15.95 6.96
N ASP A 151 -9.28 15.82 8.28
CA ASP A 151 -10.02 16.64 9.22
C ASP A 151 -9.53 18.10 9.20
N ALA A 152 -8.23 18.30 9.31
CA ALA A 152 -7.60 19.61 9.34
C ALA A 152 -7.78 20.39 8.02
N ALA A 153 -7.75 19.69 6.87
CA ALA A 153 -7.98 20.35 5.57
C ALA A 153 -9.40 20.90 5.43
N ALA A 154 -10.39 20.28 6.08
CA ALA A 154 -11.78 20.71 6.05
C ALA A 154 -12.07 21.88 7.01
N ASP A 155 -11.21 22.12 8.00
CA ASP A 155 -11.34 23.21 8.96
C ASP A 155 -10.80 24.53 8.36
N PRO A 156 -11.65 25.55 8.12
CA PRO A 156 -11.19 26.83 7.56
C PRO A 156 -10.30 27.63 8.54
N THR A 157 -10.29 27.29 9.82
CA THR A 157 -9.46 27.96 10.84
C THR A 157 -8.07 27.33 10.98
N HIS A 158 -7.89 26.08 10.55
CA HIS A 158 -6.60 25.42 10.56
C HIS A 158 -5.72 25.93 9.43
N ARG A 159 -4.58 26.55 9.75
CA ARG A 159 -3.56 27.00 8.79
C ARG A 159 -4.16 27.61 7.50
N PRO A 160 -4.88 28.74 7.59
CA PRO A 160 -5.49 29.37 6.41
C PRO A 160 -4.46 29.84 5.35
N ASP A 161 -3.18 29.96 5.77
CA ASP A 161 -2.05 30.22 4.90
C ASP A 161 -1.74 29.07 3.90
N LEU A 162 -2.19 27.85 4.19
CA LEU A 162 -2.04 26.66 3.32
C LEU A 162 -3.16 26.55 2.24
N GLY A 163 -3.98 27.58 2.08
CA GLY A 163 -5.05 27.63 1.08
C GLY A 163 -6.45 27.41 1.65
N PRO A 164 -7.48 27.54 0.82
CA PRO A 164 -8.88 27.43 1.24
C PRO A 164 -9.22 26.01 1.69
N ALA A 165 -10.10 25.90 2.71
CA ALA A 165 -10.54 24.63 3.24
C ALA A 165 -11.13 23.71 2.15
N TRP A 166 -10.85 22.43 2.28
CA TRP A 166 -11.33 21.38 1.37
C TRP A 166 -11.80 20.15 2.12
N THR A 167 -13.01 19.69 1.82
CA THR A 167 -13.58 18.45 2.38
C THR A 167 -13.38 17.30 1.41
N VAL A 168 -12.61 16.29 1.82
CA VAL A 168 -12.48 15.02 1.10
C VAL A 168 -13.77 14.24 1.23
N ALA A 169 -14.44 13.94 0.11
CA ALA A 169 -15.77 13.31 0.11
C ALA A 169 -15.75 11.84 0.56
N LYS A 170 -14.67 11.13 0.27
CA LYS A 170 -14.51 9.71 0.63
C LYS A 170 -13.08 9.39 1.05
N VAL A 171 -12.95 8.61 2.13
CA VAL A 171 -11.67 8.05 2.54
C VAL A 171 -11.79 6.54 2.53
N TYR A 172 -10.82 5.90 1.92
CA TYR A 172 -10.70 4.44 1.83
C TYR A 172 -9.40 3.95 2.47
N TRP A 173 -9.48 2.80 3.10
CA TRP A 173 -8.32 2.01 3.49
C TRP A 173 -8.15 0.84 2.54
N ASN A 174 -6.90 0.49 2.24
CA ASN A 174 -6.57 -0.76 1.56
C ASN A 174 -7.08 -1.93 2.38
N ALA A 175 -7.56 -2.98 1.72
CA ALA A 175 -8.07 -4.17 2.37
C ALA A 175 -7.63 -5.42 1.61
N MET A 176 -7.15 -6.43 2.32
CA MET A 176 -6.84 -7.75 1.77
C MET A 176 -7.85 -8.77 2.29
N PRO A 177 -8.91 -9.10 1.52
CA PRO A 177 -9.95 -10.02 1.97
C PRO A 177 -9.41 -11.42 2.21
N ARG A 178 -9.89 -12.09 3.25
CA ARG A 178 -9.54 -13.49 3.56
C ARG A 178 -9.72 -14.42 2.37
N SER A 179 -10.85 -14.31 1.67
CA SER A 179 -11.15 -15.15 0.51
C SER A 179 -10.14 -14.98 -0.63
N VAL A 180 -9.56 -13.79 -0.81
CA VAL A 180 -8.53 -13.52 -1.83
C VAL A 180 -7.22 -14.22 -1.46
N VAL A 181 -6.81 -14.14 -0.19
CA VAL A 181 -5.61 -14.84 0.31
C VAL A 181 -5.79 -16.36 0.18
N GLN A 182 -6.95 -16.91 0.58
CA GLN A 182 -7.27 -18.32 0.41
C GLN A 182 -7.22 -18.77 -1.05
N GLN A 183 -7.73 -17.97 -1.97
CA GLN A 183 -7.65 -18.25 -3.41
C GLN A 183 -6.20 -18.24 -3.92
N GLY A 184 -5.38 -17.31 -3.44
CA GLY A 184 -3.95 -17.24 -3.75
C GLY A 184 -3.20 -18.50 -3.29
N ILE A 185 -3.44 -18.95 -2.05
CA ILE A 185 -2.89 -20.20 -1.49
C ILE A 185 -3.30 -21.39 -2.34
N ALA A 186 -4.58 -21.52 -2.66
CA ALA A 186 -5.08 -22.61 -3.47
C ALA A 186 -4.50 -22.61 -4.90
N ALA A 187 -4.29 -21.44 -5.48
CA ALA A 187 -3.69 -21.29 -6.81
C ALA A 187 -2.22 -21.75 -6.82
N MET A 188 -1.44 -21.43 -5.78
CA MET A 188 -0.06 -21.89 -5.65
C MET A 188 0.02 -23.40 -5.43
N ALA A 189 -0.81 -23.93 -4.55
CA ALA A 189 -0.90 -25.39 -4.31
C ALA A 189 -1.23 -26.16 -5.59
N ALA A 190 -2.12 -25.62 -6.45
CA ALA A 190 -2.46 -26.23 -7.73
C ALA A 190 -1.28 -26.25 -8.74
N LEU A 191 -0.27 -25.39 -8.54
CA LEU A 191 0.97 -25.39 -9.33
C LEU A 191 2.04 -26.32 -8.77
N GLY A 192 1.76 -26.98 -7.62
CA GLY A 192 2.71 -27.83 -6.91
C GLY A 192 3.76 -27.03 -6.13
N GLU A 193 3.53 -25.75 -5.93
CA GLU A 193 4.37 -24.88 -5.12
C GLU A 193 3.80 -24.79 -3.70
N ALA A 194 4.66 -24.94 -2.68
CA ALA A 194 4.26 -24.70 -1.31
C ALA A 194 3.93 -23.21 -1.15
N SER A 195 2.72 -22.91 -0.68
CA SER A 195 2.37 -21.53 -0.38
C SER A 195 3.14 -21.07 0.86
N PRO A 196 3.85 -19.95 0.79
CA PRO A 196 4.48 -19.37 1.99
C PRO A 196 3.46 -19.01 3.07
N PHE A 197 2.19 -18.85 2.68
CA PHE A 197 1.08 -18.58 3.59
C PHE A 197 0.56 -19.84 4.31
N GLU A 198 0.93 -21.07 3.87
CA GLU A 198 0.64 -22.31 4.62
C GLU A 198 1.33 -22.32 5.99
N SER A 199 2.47 -21.62 6.12
CA SER A 199 3.20 -21.51 7.39
C SER A 199 2.66 -20.40 8.31
N LEU A 200 1.74 -19.55 7.87
CA LEU A 200 1.19 -18.45 8.67
C LEU A 200 0.15 -18.89 9.71
N GLY A 201 -0.28 -20.16 9.69
CA GLY A 201 -1.30 -20.66 10.61
C GLY A 201 -2.70 -20.14 10.26
N ASP A 202 -3.45 -19.70 11.29
CA ASP A 202 -4.79 -19.16 11.06
C ASP A 202 -4.72 -17.78 10.41
N LEU A 203 -5.40 -17.63 9.26
CA LEU A 203 -5.47 -16.35 8.55
C LEU A 203 -6.14 -15.23 9.36
N ASP A 204 -6.90 -15.58 10.42
CA ASP A 204 -7.45 -14.60 11.35
C ASP A 204 -6.38 -13.96 12.26
N GLU A 205 -5.21 -14.58 12.39
CA GLU A 205 -4.07 -14.04 13.12
C GLU A 205 -3.11 -13.24 12.23
N VAL A 206 -3.36 -13.20 10.92
CA VAL A 206 -2.51 -12.46 9.96
C VAL A 206 -2.93 -10.99 9.91
N PRO A 207 -2.10 -10.04 10.35
CA PRO A 207 -2.52 -8.66 10.60
C PRO A 207 -3.12 -7.92 9.40
N PHE A 208 -2.66 -8.23 8.17
CA PHE A 208 -3.12 -7.56 6.95
C PHE A 208 -4.34 -8.23 6.30
N VAL A 209 -4.81 -9.37 6.83
CA VAL A 209 -5.99 -10.07 6.32
C VAL A 209 -7.23 -9.57 7.06
N VAL A 210 -8.23 -9.20 6.29
CA VAL A 210 -9.50 -8.71 6.86
C VAL A 210 -10.66 -9.65 6.50
N PRO A 211 -11.71 -9.72 7.34
CA PRO A 211 -12.96 -10.40 6.97
C PRO A 211 -13.54 -9.81 5.68
N ASP A 212 -14.15 -10.66 4.84
CA ASP A 212 -14.68 -10.23 3.54
C ASP A 212 -15.83 -9.21 3.66
N ASP A 213 -16.58 -9.23 4.76
CA ASP A 213 -17.71 -8.36 5.02
C ASP A 213 -17.33 -6.89 5.32
N VAL A 214 -16.09 -6.64 5.73
CA VAL A 214 -15.59 -5.25 5.92
C VAL A 214 -15.22 -4.59 4.59
N VAL A 215 -15.04 -5.36 3.52
CA VAL A 215 -14.75 -4.84 2.18
C VAL A 215 -15.97 -4.16 1.60
N THR A 216 -15.84 -2.88 1.34
CA THR A 216 -16.97 -2.06 0.85
C THR A 216 -16.90 -1.79 -0.64
N THR A 217 -15.71 -1.89 -1.21
CA THR A 217 -15.44 -1.50 -2.59
C THR A 217 -14.42 -2.46 -3.19
N VAL A 218 -14.71 -2.91 -4.40
CA VAL A 218 -13.84 -3.75 -5.21
C VAL A 218 -13.65 -3.05 -6.55
N VAL A 219 -12.41 -2.85 -6.96
CA VAL A 219 -12.05 -2.29 -8.26
C VAL A 219 -11.46 -3.42 -9.10
N ASP A 220 -12.21 -3.88 -10.09
CA ASP A 220 -11.70 -4.79 -11.11
C ASP A 220 -10.98 -3.97 -12.18
N ALA A 221 -9.67 -3.91 -12.07
CA ALA A 221 -8.78 -3.23 -12.99
C ALA A 221 -7.95 -4.21 -13.82
N SER A 222 -8.44 -5.43 -14.04
CA SER A 222 -7.77 -6.50 -14.78
C SER A 222 -7.32 -6.09 -16.19
N ALA A 223 -8.04 -5.16 -16.84
CA ALA A 223 -7.62 -4.58 -18.12
C ALA A 223 -6.31 -3.78 -18.04
N HIS A 224 -5.87 -3.41 -16.82
CA HIS A 224 -4.67 -2.62 -16.56
C HIS A 224 -3.56 -3.44 -15.86
N ALA A 225 -3.71 -4.77 -15.74
CA ALA A 225 -2.75 -5.65 -15.08
C ALA A 225 -1.33 -5.49 -15.64
N ALA A 226 -1.18 -5.33 -16.95
CA ALA A 226 0.12 -5.14 -17.58
C ALA A 226 0.82 -3.83 -17.16
N ARG A 227 0.07 -2.76 -16.87
CA ARG A 227 0.63 -1.51 -16.34
C ARG A 227 1.11 -1.68 -14.90
N LYS A 228 0.33 -2.38 -14.08
CA LYS A 228 0.72 -2.71 -12.71
C LYS A 228 1.98 -3.59 -12.71
N ASP A 229 2.04 -4.64 -13.53
CA ASP A 229 3.22 -5.49 -13.66
C ASP A 229 4.48 -4.68 -14.03
N ALA A 230 4.37 -3.79 -15.02
CA ALA A 230 5.47 -2.91 -15.42
C ALA A 230 5.91 -1.96 -14.30
N ALA A 231 4.97 -1.41 -13.53
CA ALA A 231 5.28 -0.56 -12.39
C ALA A 231 5.95 -1.35 -11.25
N MET A 232 5.49 -2.56 -10.95
CA MET A 232 6.12 -3.45 -9.96
C MET A 232 7.57 -3.77 -10.37
N ARG A 233 7.82 -4.08 -11.64
CA ARG A 233 9.18 -4.32 -12.16
C ARG A 233 10.09 -3.10 -12.10
N ALA A 234 9.54 -1.90 -12.06
CA ALA A 234 10.33 -0.68 -11.89
C ALA A 234 10.97 -0.59 -10.49
N HIS A 235 10.35 -1.16 -9.46
CA HIS A 235 10.87 -1.22 -8.09
C HIS A 235 11.83 -2.41 -7.89
N ARG A 236 12.81 -2.56 -8.80
CA ARG A 236 13.68 -3.73 -8.90
C ARG A 236 14.56 -3.97 -7.67
N THR A 237 14.87 -2.92 -6.90
CA THR A 237 15.64 -3.08 -5.67
C THR A 237 14.82 -3.73 -4.56
N GLN A 238 13.49 -3.65 -4.61
CA GLN A 238 12.58 -4.03 -3.53
C GLN A 238 11.77 -5.29 -3.81
N MET A 239 11.56 -5.63 -5.08
CA MET A 239 10.76 -6.79 -5.44
C MET A 239 11.25 -7.51 -6.68
N THR A 240 11.00 -8.82 -6.71
CA THR A 240 11.15 -9.68 -7.88
C THR A 240 9.78 -10.00 -8.42
N VAL A 241 9.57 -9.87 -9.73
CA VAL A 241 8.29 -10.22 -10.38
C VAL A 241 8.52 -11.33 -11.39
N ASP A 242 7.86 -12.47 -11.19
CA ASP A 242 7.92 -13.62 -12.09
C ASP A 242 6.51 -14.10 -12.44
N GLY A 243 6.15 -13.95 -13.72
CA GLY A 243 4.82 -14.28 -14.21
C GLY A 243 3.73 -13.53 -13.42
N PRO A 244 2.73 -14.26 -12.86
CA PRO A 244 1.65 -13.66 -12.09
C PRO A 244 2.00 -13.47 -10.60
N PHE A 245 3.25 -13.66 -10.20
CA PHE A 245 3.69 -13.59 -8.81
C PHE A 245 4.79 -12.56 -8.63
N PHE A 246 4.91 -12.07 -7.41
CA PHE A 246 6.02 -11.24 -6.95
C PHE A 246 6.46 -11.67 -5.55
N ALA A 247 7.69 -11.33 -5.20
CA ALA A 247 8.22 -11.53 -3.87
C ALA A 247 9.00 -10.28 -3.43
N LEU A 248 8.93 -9.96 -2.15
CA LEU A 248 9.76 -8.97 -1.46
C LEU A 248 11.01 -9.66 -0.89
N SER A 249 11.77 -8.97 -0.05
CA SER A 249 12.99 -9.48 0.60
C SER A 249 12.79 -10.75 1.43
N ASN A 250 11.58 -10.95 1.95
CA ASN A 250 11.19 -12.18 2.65
C ASN A 250 11.09 -13.41 1.73
N ASN A 251 11.23 -13.20 0.43
CA ASN A 251 11.12 -14.22 -0.62
C ASN A 251 9.81 -15.03 -0.58
N LEU A 252 8.75 -14.42 -0.06
CA LEU A 252 7.41 -15.01 -0.04
C LEU A 252 6.67 -14.62 -1.32
N GLY A 253 6.40 -15.62 -2.18
CA GLY A 253 5.64 -15.42 -3.41
C GLY A 253 4.22 -14.97 -3.13
N GLN A 254 3.82 -13.86 -3.74
CA GLN A 254 2.48 -13.28 -3.65
C GLN A 254 1.91 -13.11 -5.05
N GLN A 255 0.60 -13.29 -5.20
CA GLN A 255 -0.04 -13.08 -6.49
C GLN A 255 -0.14 -11.59 -6.81
N VAL A 256 0.20 -11.21 -8.05
CA VAL A 256 -0.07 -9.86 -8.57
C VAL A 256 -1.57 -9.72 -8.80
N LEU A 257 -2.23 -8.95 -7.94
CA LEU A 257 -3.67 -8.74 -8.00
C LEU A 257 -4.00 -7.48 -8.81
N ALA A 258 -4.79 -7.63 -9.87
CA ALA A 258 -5.33 -6.50 -10.63
C ALA A 258 -6.78 -6.16 -10.23
N THR A 259 -7.38 -6.96 -9.33
CA THR A 259 -8.60 -6.62 -8.62
C THR A 259 -8.21 -6.20 -7.21
N GLU A 260 -8.47 -4.94 -6.88
CA GLU A 260 -8.03 -4.33 -5.63
C GLU A 260 -9.23 -4.02 -4.73
N HIS A 261 -9.02 -4.13 -3.41
CA HIS A 261 -10.10 -4.14 -2.43
C HIS A 261 -9.92 -3.02 -1.41
N TYR A 262 -11.02 -2.41 -1.01
CA TYR A 262 -11.01 -1.24 -0.14
C TYR A 262 -12.13 -1.27 0.89
N ARG A 263 -11.88 -0.65 2.04
CA ARG A 263 -12.87 -0.35 3.07
C ARG A 263 -13.16 1.15 3.05
N LEU A 264 -14.41 1.54 2.78
CA LEU A 264 -14.84 2.94 2.93
C LEU A 264 -14.97 3.25 4.42
N VAL A 265 -14.20 4.20 4.91
CA VAL A 265 -14.18 4.59 6.33
C VAL A 265 -14.77 5.98 6.58
N ARG A 266 -14.84 6.82 5.54
CA ARG A 266 -15.55 8.11 5.57
C ARG A 266 -16.28 8.34 4.26
N GLY A 267 -17.45 8.98 4.36
CA GLY A 267 -18.30 9.30 3.21
C GLY A 267 -19.44 8.32 3.01
N VAL A 268 -20.20 8.51 1.94
CA VAL A 268 -21.38 7.72 1.63
C VAL A 268 -21.07 6.72 0.52
N ARG A 269 -21.47 5.46 0.71
CA ARG A 269 -21.40 4.45 -0.36
C ARG A 269 -22.19 4.95 -1.57
N GLY A 270 -21.56 4.83 -2.74
CA GLY A 270 -22.29 5.00 -4.00
C GLY A 270 -23.28 3.87 -4.23
N PRO A 271 -24.20 4.01 -5.19
CA PRO A 271 -25.10 2.93 -5.58
C PRO A 271 -24.27 1.72 -6.01
N ALA A 272 -24.73 0.52 -5.63
CA ALA A 272 -24.10 -0.72 -6.08
C ALA A 272 -24.12 -0.73 -7.63
N GLY A 273 -22.95 -0.89 -8.24
CA GLY A 273 -22.85 -1.02 -9.68
C GLY A 273 -23.66 -2.23 -10.15
N SER A 274 -24.32 -2.14 -11.30
CA SER A 274 -25.16 -3.19 -11.89
C SER A 274 -24.41 -4.46 -12.32
N GLY A 275 -23.17 -4.67 -11.85
CA GLY A 275 -22.43 -5.92 -12.03
C GLY A 275 -22.95 -7.03 -11.10
N ARG A 276 -23.11 -8.21 -11.63
CA ARG A 276 -23.81 -9.42 -11.13
C ARG A 276 -23.39 -9.98 -9.76
N ARG A 277 -22.81 -9.20 -8.83
CA ARG A 277 -22.61 -9.59 -7.43
C ARG A 277 -22.88 -8.38 -6.51
N ALA A 278 -23.73 -8.59 -5.51
CA ALA A 278 -24.00 -7.61 -4.47
C ALA A 278 -22.67 -7.19 -3.80
N GLY A 279 -22.38 -5.88 -3.78
CA GLY A 279 -21.24 -5.33 -3.03
C GLY A 279 -20.25 -4.50 -3.82
N ARG A 280 -20.35 -4.34 -5.15
CA ARG A 280 -19.37 -3.58 -5.94
C ARG A 280 -19.77 -2.11 -6.06
N THR A 281 -18.94 -1.25 -5.52
CA THR A 281 -19.02 0.20 -5.72
C THR A 281 -17.68 0.68 -6.25
N THR A 282 -17.67 1.46 -7.32
CA THR A 282 -16.44 2.08 -7.84
C THR A 282 -15.96 3.18 -6.91
N CYS A 283 -14.65 3.38 -6.79
CA CYS A 283 -14.04 4.48 -6.01
C CYS A 283 -14.33 5.87 -6.60
N SER A 284 -14.92 5.97 -7.78
CA SER A 284 -15.20 7.25 -8.43
C SER A 284 -16.27 8.06 -7.72
N PRO A 285 -16.15 9.39 -7.60
CA PRO A 285 -17.26 10.25 -7.25
C PRO A 285 -18.31 10.10 -8.35
N GLY A 286 -19.56 9.91 -7.98
CA GLY A 286 -20.66 9.76 -8.94
C GLY A 286 -20.66 10.91 -9.95
N SER A 287 -20.32 10.63 -11.20
CA SER A 287 -20.52 11.55 -12.31
C SER A 287 -21.91 11.40 -12.89
N PRO A 288 -22.59 12.46 -13.26
CA PRO A 288 -23.85 12.37 -13.99
C PRO A 288 -23.55 11.97 -15.45
N SER A 289 -24.29 10.96 -15.92
CA SER A 289 -24.46 10.56 -17.31
C SER A 289 -23.34 9.84 -18.03
N GLU A 290 -23.52 8.53 -18.22
CA GLU A 290 -23.15 7.88 -19.47
C GLU A 290 -24.29 7.04 -19.99
N ARG A 291 -24.81 7.46 -21.11
CA ARG A 291 -25.59 6.64 -22.02
C ARG A 291 -24.72 6.24 -23.20
N THR A 292 -24.82 4.95 -23.54
CA THR A 292 -24.58 4.33 -24.86
C THR A 292 -23.17 4.26 -25.41
N ALA A 293 -22.67 3.01 -25.56
CA ALA A 293 -22.67 2.31 -26.84
C ALA A 293 -22.08 0.91 -26.68
N ALA A 294 -22.86 -0.08 -27.09
CA ALA A 294 -22.45 -1.46 -27.31
C ALA A 294 -21.95 -1.65 -28.76
N ALA A 295 -20.94 -2.50 -28.93
CA ALA A 295 -20.62 -3.37 -30.08
C ALA A 295 -19.14 -3.78 -29.94
N GLY A 296 -18.68 -5.04 -29.87
CA GLY A 296 -19.07 -6.18 -30.60
C GLY A 296 -17.78 -6.80 -31.23
N LEU A 297 -17.60 -8.14 -31.17
CA LEU A 297 -16.62 -8.98 -31.91
C LEU A 297 -15.23 -9.12 -31.27
N GLY A 298 -14.67 -10.27 -30.90
CA GLY A 298 -14.80 -11.60 -31.44
C GLY A 298 -13.42 -12.22 -31.64
N GLY A 299 -13.15 -13.36 -31.01
CA GLY A 299 -12.33 -14.38 -31.68
C GLY A 299 -10.85 -14.60 -31.36
N ARG A 300 -10.57 -15.63 -30.51
CA ARG A 300 -9.53 -16.67 -30.75
C ARG A 300 -8.02 -16.31 -30.71
N ARG A 301 -7.27 -16.86 -29.79
CA ARG A 301 -6.39 -18.05 -29.99
C ARG A 301 -5.59 -18.37 -28.71
N ARG A 302 -5.71 -19.60 -28.26
CA ARG A 302 -4.85 -20.20 -27.21
C ARG A 302 -3.47 -20.49 -27.78
N ARG A 303 -2.40 -19.97 -27.15
CA ARG A 303 -1.04 -20.50 -27.30
C ARG A 303 -0.61 -21.08 -25.94
N ARG A 304 -0.25 -22.36 -25.96
CA ARG A 304 0.39 -23.05 -24.83
C ARG A 304 1.84 -22.57 -24.72
N LEU A 305 2.24 -22.03 -23.59
CA LEU A 305 3.65 -21.85 -23.25
C LEU A 305 4.10 -22.99 -22.34
N ARG A 306 5.25 -23.58 -22.67
CA ARG A 306 5.95 -24.57 -21.84
C ARG A 306 6.83 -23.81 -20.86
N LEU A 307 6.68 -24.13 -19.56
CA LEU A 307 7.54 -23.64 -18.47
C LEU A 307 8.87 -24.40 -18.44
N ALA A 308 9.97 -23.68 -18.39
CA ALA A 308 11.30 -24.20 -18.10
C ALA A 308 11.51 -24.23 -16.58
N ARG A 309 11.94 -25.39 -16.06
CA ARG A 309 12.26 -25.61 -14.64
C ARG A 309 13.53 -24.85 -14.26
N ALA A 310 13.46 -24.00 -13.24
CA ALA A 310 14.63 -23.53 -12.50
C ALA A 310 14.82 -24.40 -11.24
N ARG A 311 16.06 -24.84 -11.05
CA ARG A 311 16.48 -25.74 -9.96
C ARG A 311 16.66 -24.96 -8.65
N GLY A 312 16.19 -25.58 -7.56
CA GLY A 312 16.15 -25.01 -6.23
C GLY A 312 17.49 -24.85 -5.52
N GLY A 313 17.55 -23.83 -4.66
CA GLY A 313 18.47 -23.72 -3.53
C GLY A 313 17.66 -23.77 -2.22
N PRO A 314 18.29 -24.06 -1.06
CA PRO A 314 17.57 -24.43 0.15
C PRO A 314 16.86 -23.24 0.81
N LEU A 315 15.59 -23.45 1.14
CA LEU A 315 14.76 -22.56 1.96
C LEU A 315 15.28 -22.51 3.41
N VAL A 316 15.60 -21.33 3.88
CA VAL A 316 15.73 -21.07 5.32
C VAL A 316 14.41 -20.46 5.79
N ALA A 317 13.63 -21.24 6.51
CA ALA A 317 12.42 -20.79 7.16
C ALA A 317 12.77 -19.87 8.33
N LEU A 318 12.46 -18.58 8.23
CA LEU A 318 12.54 -17.65 9.36
C LEU A 318 11.22 -17.73 10.13
N ALA A 319 11.22 -18.48 11.21
CA ALA A 319 10.11 -18.53 12.15
C ALA A 319 9.92 -17.15 12.80
N ALA A 320 8.70 -16.64 12.74
CA ALA A 320 8.30 -15.45 13.48
C ALA A 320 8.54 -15.69 14.98
N ARG A 321 9.57 -15.07 15.55
CA ARG A 321 9.79 -15.07 16.99
C ARG A 321 8.76 -14.15 17.62
N ARG A 322 7.87 -14.73 18.41
CA ARG A 322 6.99 -13.99 19.32
C ARG A 322 7.88 -13.18 20.28
N HIS A 323 7.74 -11.86 20.28
CA HIS A 323 8.27 -11.02 21.34
C HIS A 323 7.34 -11.11 22.56
N PRO A 324 7.84 -11.49 23.76
CA PRO A 324 7.09 -11.38 25.00
C PRO A 324 7.24 -9.94 25.51
N GLY A 325 6.26 -9.09 25.29
CA GLY A 325 6.34 -7.70 25.68
C GLY A 325 5.01 -6.97 25.72
N ALA A 326 4.00 -7.56 26.38
CA ALA A 326 2.79 -6.83 26.74
C ALA A 326 2.21 -7.39 28.04
N ASP A 327 3.01 -7.35 29.11
CA ASP A 327 2.50 -7.58 30.47
C ASP A 327 3.32 -6.76 31.50
N LEU A 328 3.24 -5.46 31.39
CA LEU A 328 3.75 -4.51 32.37
C LEU A 328 2.69 -3.43 32.59
N ASP A 329 1.62 -3.77 33.30
CA ASP A 329 0.98 -2.85 34.26
C ASP A 329 -0.15 -3.53 35.06
N ARG A 330 0.20 -4.52 35.91
CA ARG A 330 -0.61 -4.91 37.06
C ARG A 330 0.29 -5.31 38.22
N GLY A 331 0.96 -4.32 38.84
CA GLY A 331 1.80 -4.68 39.97
C GLY A 331 2.40 -3.54 40.79
N ARG A 332 1.81 -2.33 40.82
CA ARG A 332 2.22 -1.27 41.75
C ARG A 332 1.06 -0.53 42.42
N ARG A 333 0.24 -1.26 43.13
CA ARG A 333 -0.59 -0.68 44.22
C ARG A 333 -0.77 -1.70 45.32
N ARG A 334 0.27 -1.98 46.11
CA ARG A 334 0.22 -2.49 47.49
C ARG A 334 1.64 -2.60 48.03
N ARG A 335 2.16 -1.50 48.59
CA ARG A 335 3.13 -1.45 49.71
C ARG A 335 3.55 -0.02 49.97
N GLN A 336 2.67 0.73 50.60
CA GLN A 336 2.99 1.89 51.45
C GLN A 336 1.85 2.02 52.46
N ARG A 337 1.89 1.17 53.46
CA ARG A 337 1.36 1.40 54.82
C ARG A 337 2.05 0.35 55.69
N ALA A 338 3.07 0.79 56.40
CA ALA A 338 3.57 0.35 57.69
C ALA A 338 5.07 0.68 57.80
N ALA A 339 5.36 1.80 58.39
CA ALA A 339 6.31 2.19 59.37
C ALA A 339 6.55 3.71 59.27
#